data_22ea35bd42dd2884e27e6ee989fd9a0a
#
_entry.id   22ea35bd42dd2884e27e6ee989fd9a0a
#
_cell.length_a   1.000
_cell.length_b   1.000
_cell.length_c   1.000
_cell.angle_alpha   90.00
_cell.angle_beta   90.00
_cell.angle_gamma   90.00
#
_symmetry.space_group_name_H-M   'P 1'
#
loop_
_entity.id
_entity.type
_entity.pdbx_description
1 polymer ?
#
loop_
_entity_poly.entity_id
_entity_poly.type
_entity_poly.pdbx_seq_one_letter_code
_entity_poly.pdbx_strand_id
1 'polypeptide(L)'
;MKKITYYLILISSLSSQSISSLNYNGFGLDIGERGSGLFFNRTWSNSEKLCFISEIRIFDVKHPDEIIIQDYYTGRGYKFNDINLLLLPLFSGAKYYPFVGKIANNFAPFVSVKAGPILSLDGAESGTFKEKWITNLDYYFTLGGYFGIGADVLTSNQTILSIRVGYDILPMKGQIDGSDQYNGALVRFGCNWKK
;
A
#
# COMPACT_ATOMS: atom_id res chain seq x y z
N MET A 1 5.65 -41.37 -5.73
CA MET A 1 6.75 -40.57 -5.17
C MET A 1 7.66 -39.92 -6.24
N LYS A 2 8.03 -40.59 -7.34
CA LYS A 2 8.94 -40.02 -8.36
C LYS A 2 8.42 -38.76 -9.09
N LYS A 3 7.13 -38.61 -9.29
CA LYS A 3 6.54 -37.44 -9.99
C LYS A 3 6.63 -36.14 -9.21
N ILE A 4 6.53 -36.17 -7.87
CA ILE A 4 6.63 -34.99 -6.99
C ILE A 4 8.05 -34.42 -6.99
N THR A 5 9.06 -35.30 -7.09
CA THR A 5 10.46 -34.88 -7.12
C THR A 5 10.80 -34.12 -8.42
N TYR A 6 10.18 -34.47 -9.55
CA TYR A 6 10.37 -33.73 -10.81
C TYR A 6 9.76 -32.33 -10.77
N TYR A 7 8.63 -32.16 -10.12
CA TYR A 7 8.02 -30.81 -9.95
C TYR A 7 8.86 -29.92 -9.02
N LEU A 8 9.43 -30.47 -7.96
CA LEU A 8 10.35 -29.74 -7.07
C LEU A 8 11.65 -29.34 -7.78
N ILE A 9 12.20 -30.20 -8.65
CA ILE A 9 13.41 -29.92 -9.44
C ILE A 9 13.11 -28.88 -10.53
N LEU A 10 11.90 -28.90 -11.14
CA LEU A 10 11.51 -27.93 -12.16
C LEU A 10 11.33 -26.52 -11.57
N ILE A 11 10.88 -26.42 -10.32
CA ILE A 11 10.75 -25.14 -9.61
C ILE A 11 12.13 -24.57 -9.22
N SER A 12 13.13 -25.43 -8.96
CA SER A 12 14.47 -25.01 -8.56
C SER A 12 15.36 -24.53 -9.73
N SER A 13 15.00 -24.83 -10.97
CA SER A 13 15.76 -24.41 -12.16
C SER A 13 15.36 -23.07 -12.75
N LEU A 14 14.34 -22.40 -12.18
CA LEU A 14 13.85 -21.10 -12.65
C LEU A 14 14.58 -19.96 -11.95
N SER A 15 15.49 -19.39 -12.69
CA SER A 15 16.16 -18.09 -12.56
C SER A 15 17.19 -17.89 -11.45
N SER A 16 18.44 -17.75 -11.89
CA SER A 16 19.58 -17.26 -11.11
C SER A 16 19.54 -15.76 -10.79
N GLN A 17 18.49 -15.05 -11.19
CA GLN A 17 18.35 -13.61 -10.90
C GLN A 17 17.70 -13.39 -9.55
N SER A 18 18.39 -12.68 -8.66
CA SER A 18 17.81 -12.22 -7.41
C SER A 18 16.74 -11.17 -7.69
N ILE A 19 15.60 -11.22 -6.96
CA ILE A 19 14.51 -10.23 -7.06
C ILE A 19 15.02 -8.81 -6.84
N SER A 20 15.96 -8.62 -5.93
CA SER A 20 16.56 -7.32 -5.59
C SER A 20 17.36 -6.68 -6.73
N SER A 21 17.79 -7.45 -7.72
CA SER A 21 18.50 -6.92 -8.91
C SER A 21 17.58 -6.46 -10.03
N LEU A 22 16.26 -6.56 -9.86
CA LEU A 22 15.28 -6.26 -10.89
C LEU A 22 14.71 -4.84 -10.73
N ASN A 23 14.56 -4.15 -11.86
CA ASN A 23 13.72 -2.95 -11.93
C ASN A 23 12.30 -3.38 -12.29
N TYR A 24 11.31 -2.90 -11.54
CA TYR A 24 9.93 -3.28 -11.76
C TYR A 24 8.95 -2.17 -11.45
N ASN A 25 7.81 -2.22 -12.13
CA ASN A 25 6.63 -1.44 -11.81
C ASN A 25 5.61 -2.34 -11.14
N GLY A 26 4.73 -1.78 -10.35
CA GLY A 26 3.69 -2.57 -9.71
C GLY A 26 2.49 -1.74 -9.32
N PHE A 27 1.39 -2.43 -9.13
CA PHE A 27 0.19 -1.88 -8.52
C PHE A 27 -0.30 -2.83 -7.43
N GLY A 28 -1.16 -2.32 -6.56
CA GLY A 28 -1.72 -3.15 -5.52
C GLY A 28 -2.78 -2.46 -4.69
N LEU A 29 -3.16 -3.17 -3.64
CA LEU A 29 -4.21 -2.81 -2.70
C LEU A 29 -3.61 -2.58 -1.32
N ASP A 30 -4.11 -1.58 -0.64
CA ASP A 30 -3.87 -1.29 0.77
C ASP A 30 -5.15 -1.55 1.55
N ILE A 31 -5.05 -2.30 2.64
CA ILE A 31 -6.13 -2.55 3.59
C ILE A 31 -5.59 -2.26 4.97
N GLY A 32 -6.12 -1.26 5.61
CA GLY A 32 -5.61 -0.79 6.89
C GLY A 32 -6.69 -0.46 7.89
N GLU A 33 -6.23 -0.18 9.09
CA GLU A 33 -7.06 0.26 10.22
C GLU A 33 -7.79 1.56 9.91
N ARG A 34 -7.16 2.45 9.15
CA ARG A 34 -7.65 3.80 8.85
C ARG A 34 -8.24 3.92 7.44
N GLY A 35 -8.44 2.82 6.74
CA GLY A 35 -9.04 2.86 5.42
C GLY A 35 -8.46 1.83 4.46
N SER A 36 -8.74 2.06 3.18
CA SER A 36 -8.26 1.20 2.10
C SER A 36 -7.86 2.04 0.89
N GLY A 37 -7.04 1.48 0.02
CA GLY A 37 -6.59 2.21 -1.14
C GLY A 37 -5.94 1.39 -2.23
N LEU A 38 -5.57 2.09 -3.28
CA LEU A 38 -4.80 1.59 -4.39
C LEU A 38 -3.44 2.27 -4.41
N PHE A 39 -2.41 1.55 -4.80
CA PHE A 39 -1.11 2.14 -5.04
C PHE A 39 -0.53 1.71 -6.37
N PHE A 40 0.29 2.59 -6.95
CA PHE A 40 1.20 2.30 -8.03
C PHE A 40 2.62 2.60 -7.56
N ASN A 41 3.55 1.68 -7.80
CA ASN A 41 4.93 1.87 -7.42
C ASN A 41 5.89 1.57 -8.58
N ARG A 42 7.06 2.17 -8.47
CA ARG A 42 8.21 1.86 -9.29
C ARG A 42 9.42 1.62 -8.40
N THR A 43 10.12 0.53 -8.66
CA THR A 43 11.31 0.12 -7.91
C THR A 43 12.51 0.04 -8.84
N TRP A 44 13.62 0.61 -8.37
CA TRP A 44 14.91 0.59 -9.06
C TRP A 44 15.92 -0.14 -8.20
N SER A 45 16.60 -1.10 -8.78
CA SER A 45 17.73 -1.76 -8.13
C SER A 45 18.91 -0.78 -8.05
N ASN A 46 19.49 -0.64 -6.86
CA ASN A 46 20.71 0.13 -6.64
C ASN A 46 21.90 -0.78 -6.30
N SER A 47 21.63 -1.86 -5.58
CA SER A 47 22.62 -2.89 -5.25
C SER A 47 21.91 -4.22 -5.02
N GLU A 48 22.68 -5.29 -4.78
CA GLU A 48 22.10 -6.62 -4.49
C GLU A 48 21.12 -6.63 -3.31
N LYS A 49 21.26 -5.71 -2.36
CA LYS A 49 20.44 -5.68 -1.14
C LYS A 49 19.56 -4.44 -1.00
N LEU A 50 19.78 -3.42 -1.81
CA LEU A 50 19.11 -2.13 -1.67
C LEU A 50 18.44 -1.72 -2.97
N CYS A 51 17.15 -1.42 -2.89
CA CYS A 51 16.36 -0.85 -3.97
C CYS A 51 15.74 0.48 -3.55
N PHE A 52 15.69 1.44 -4.45
CA PHE A 52 14.87 2.63 -4.30
C PHE A 52 13.44 2.36 -4.79
N ILE A 53 12.47 2.97 -4.12
CA ILE A 53 11.06 2.85 -4.47
C ILE A 53 10.42 4.24 -4.48
N SER A 54 9.61 4.51 -5.49
CA SER A 54 8.67 5.63 -5.51
C SER A 54 7.26 5.10 -5.71
N GLU A 55 6.30 5.72 -5.05
CA GLU A 55 4.94 5.23 -4.95
C GLU A 55 3.96 6.39 -4.91
N ILE A 56 2.89 6.28 -5.67
CA ILE A 56 1.69 7.11 -5.56
C ILE A 56 0.55 6.24 -5.06
N ARG A 57 -0.28 6.79 -4.17
CA ARG A 57 -1.43 6.10 -3.58
C ARG A 57 -2.69 6.93 -3.74
N ILE A 58 -3.81 6.26 -3.81
CA ILE A 58 -5.15 6.79 -3.61
C ILE A 58 -5.71 6.04 -2.42
N PHE A 59 -5.91 6.72 -1.30
CA PHE A 59 -6.27 6.09 -0.04
C PHE A 59 -7.55 6.74 0.51
N ASP A 60 -8.61 5.97 0.58
CA ASP A 60 -9.90 6.32 1.15
C ASP A 60 -9.85 6.10 2.66
N VAL A 61 -10.05 7.17 3.40
CA VAL A 61 -9.89 7.19 4.86
C VAL A 61 -11.23 6.90 5.52
N LYS A 62 -11.16 6.14 6.63
CA LYS A 62 -12.29 5.88 7.51
C LYS A 62 -12.08 6.57 8.84
N HIS A 63 -13.15 7.15 9.38
CA HIS A 63 -13.13 7.68 10.75
C HIS A 63 -12.92 6.53 11.75
N PRO A 64 -12.11 6.74 12.82
CA PRO A 64 -11.89 5.70 13.83
C PRO A 64 -13.19 5.20 14.50
N ASP A 65 -14.15 6.09 14.65
CA ASP A 65 -15.45 5.83 15.29
C ASP A 65 -16.58 5.64 14.26
N GLU A 66 -16.26 5.30 13.02
CA GLU A 66 -17.28 4.96 12.02
C GLU A 66 -18.00 3.68 12.44
N ILE A 67 -19.30 3.81 12.69
CA ILE A 67 -20.19 2.69 13.02
C ILE A 67 -21.33 2.58 12.02
N ILE A 68 -21.65 1.34 11.65
CA ILE A 68 -22.85 1.07 10.84
C ILE A 68 -24.00 0.81 11.80
N ILE A 69 -24.96 1.72 11.85
CA ILE A 69 -26.21 1.59 12.61
C ILE A 69 -27.24 0.97 11.66
N GLN A 70 -27.75 -0.19 12.01
CA GLN A 70 -28.80 -0.84 11.24
C GLN A 70 -30.17 -0.39 11.78
N ASP A 71 -30.97 0.21 10.89
CA ASP A 71 -32.36 0.56 11.22
C ASP A 71 -33.17 -0.73 11.39
N TYR A 72 -33.73 -0.91 12.57
CA TYR A 72 -34.50 -2.10 12.93
C TYR A 72 -35.77 -2.30 12.06
N TYR A 73 -36.38 -1.20 11.58
CA TYR A 73 -37.64 -1.24 10.83
C TYR A 73 -37.43 -1.42 9.31
N THR A 74 -36.38 -0.84 8.78
CA THR A 74 -36.14 -0.85 7.32
C THR A 74 -35.04 -1.83 6.91
N GLY A 75 -34.26 -2.33 7.86
CA GLY A 75 -33.06 -3.16 7.62
C GLY A 75 -31.93 -2.40 6.90
N ARG A 76 -32.07 -1.08 6.70
CA ARG A 76 -31.02 -0.28 6.05
C ARG A 76 -29.94 0.08 7.03
N GLY A 77 -28.70 -0.06 6.61
CA GLY A 77 -27.55 0.41 7.36
C GLY A 77 -27.29 1.89 7.06
N TYR A 78 -27.14 2.68 8.12
CA TYR A 78 -26.68 4.08 8.05
C TYR A 78 -25.29 4.13 8.67
N LYS A 79 -24.34 4.76 7.98
CA LYS A 79 -23.03 5.04 8.54
C LYS A 79 -23.10 6.28 9.41
N PHE A 80 -22.65 6.15 10.63
CA PHE A 80 -22.47 7.25 11.56
C PHE A 80 -20.99 7.64 11.58
N ASN A 81 -20.68 8.94 11.56
CA ASN A 81 -19.33 9.48 11.39
C ASN A 81 -18.66 9.05 10.05
N ASP A 82 -19.43 8.98 8.97
CA ASP A 82 -18.89 8.80 7.62
C ASP A 82 -18.16 10.08 7.20
N ILE A 83 -16.91 9.97 6.82
CA ILE A 83 -16.09 11.10 6.35
C ILE A 83 -15.79 10.94 4.86
N ASN A 84 -15.64 12.06 4.16
CA ASN A 84 -15.29 12.07 2.73
C ASN A 84 -13.85 12.54 2.53
N LEU A 85 -12.90 11.87 3.14
CA LEU A 85 -11.48 12.21 3.09
C LEU A 85 -10.69 11.24 2.21
N LEU A 86 -10.09 11.78 1.15
CA LEU A 86 -9.22 11.05 0.24
C LEU A 86 -7.79 11.55 0.39
N LEU A 87 -6.85 10.65 0.64
CA LEU A 87 -5.44 10.97 0.71
C LEU A 87 -4.72 10.50 -0.55
N LEU A 88 -3.83 11.35 -1.06
CA LEU A 88 -2.96 11.09 -2.20
C LEU A 88 -1.48 11.21 -1.76
N PRO A 89 -0.93 10.21 -1.05
CA PRO A 89 0.47 10.18 -0.69
C PRO A 89 1.36 9.93 -1.91
N LEU A 90 2.41 10.74 -2.05
CA LEU A 90 3.49 10.52 -3.00
C LEU A 90 4.77 10.24 -2.22
N PHE A 91 5.07 8.97 -2.01
CA PHE A 91 6.18 8.53 -1.17
C PHE A 91 7.36 8.04 -1.99
N SER A 92 8.56 8.36 -1.52
CA SER A 92 9.81 7.80 -2.01
C SER A 92 10.63 7.25 -0.84
N GLY A 93 11.43 6.22 -1.11
CA GLY A 93 12.21 5.59 -0.05
C GLY A 93 13.02 4.41 -0.54
N ALA A 94 13.27 3.48 0.38
CA ALA A 94 14.10 2.33 0.12
C ALA A 94 13.48 1.01 0.61
N LYS A 95 13.84 -0.07 -0.09
CA LYS A 95 13.62 -1.46 0.31
C LYS A 95 14.98 -2.10 0.54
N TYR A 96 15.15 -2.74 1.68
CA TYR A 96 16.36 -3.48 2.03
C TYR A 96 16.06 -4.97 2.18
N TYR A 97 16.82 -5.82 1.49
CA TYR A 97 16.69 -7.27 1.44
C TYR A 97 17.83 -7.93 2.23
N PRO A 98 17.63 -8.24 3.52
CA PRO A 98 18.72 -8.73 4.40
C PRO A 98 19.22 -10.13 4.05
N PHE A 99 18.42 -10.95 3.37
CA PHE A 99 18.67 -12.36 3.16
C PHE A 99 19.05 -12.74 1.70
N VAL A 100 19.41 -11.76 0.89
CA VAL A 100 19.87 -12.03 -0.49
C VAL A 100 21.06 -13.01 -0.47
N GLY A 101 20.96 -14.06 -1.28
CA GLY A 101 21.97 -15.13 -1.38
C GLY A 101 21.98 -16.13 -0.22
N LYS A 102 21.10 -15.98 0.77
CA LYS A 102 21.00 -16.88 1.93
C LYS A 102 19.76 -17.79 1.90
N ILE A 103 18.78 -17.43 1.11
CA ILE A 103 17.52 -18.17 0.91
C ILE A 103 17.25 -18.33 -0.58
N ALA A 104 16.16 -19.03 -0.93
CA ALA A 104 15.78 -19.24 -2.32
C ALA A 104 15.64 -17.92 -3.10
N ASN A 105 16.13 -17.87 -4.32
CA ASN A 105 16.17 -16.66 -5.14
C ASN A 105 14.79 -16.15 -5.56
N ASN A 106 13.75 -16.97 -5.47
CA ASN A 106 12.38 -16.63 -5.79
C ASN A 106 11.58 -16.08 -4.60
N PHE A 107 12.17 -16.01 -3.40
CA PHE A 107 11.55 -15.49 -2.18
C PHE A 107 12.51 -14.50 -1.51
N ALA A 108 12.08 -13.26 -1.36
CA ALA A 108 12.92 -12.17 -0.84
C ALA A 108 12.19 -11.37 0.24
N PRO A 109 12.39 -11.69 1.52
CA PRO A 109 11.95 -10.85 2.62
C PRO A 109 12.67 -9.51 2.61
N PHE A 110 11.95 -8.44 2.96
CA PHE A 110 12.52 -7.09 2.97
C PHE A 110 11.95 -6.23 4.09
N VAL A 111 12.68 -5.18 4.38
CA VAL A 111 12.23 -4.03 5.19
C VAL A 111 12.11 -2.83 4.25
N SER A 112 11.10 -1.99 4.43
CA SER A 112 10.92 -0.79 3.63
C SER A 112 10.59 0.42 4.48
N VAL A 113 11.16 1.57 4.11
CA VAL A 113 10.87 2.87 4.69
C VAL A 113 10.64 3.85 3.55
N LYS A 114 9.59 4.64 3.65
CA LYS A 114 9.23 5.64 2.65
C LYS A 114 8.74 6.90 3.34
N ALA A 115 8.95 8.04 2.72
CA ALA A 115 8.43 9.32 3.18
C ALA A 115 8.14 10.23 1.98
N GLY A 116 7.32 11.24 2.19
CA GLY A 116 7.02 12.23 1.16
C GLY A 116 5.76 13.03 1.44
N PRO A 117 5.36 13.86 0.47
CA PRO A 117 4.18 14.67 0.57
C PRO A 117 2.89 13.88 0.50
N ILE A 118 1.88 14.39 1.18
CA ILE A 118 0.51 13.93 1.18
C ILE A 118 -0.38 15.09 0.76
N LEU A 119 -1.17 14.91 -0.28
CA LEU A 119 -2.28 15.79 -0.60
C LEU A 119 -3.55 15.17 -0.04
N SER A 120 -4.22 15.87 0.85
CA SER A 120 -5.50 15.48 1.44
C SER A 120 -6.61 16.25 0.74
N LEU A 121 -7.63 15.54 0.27
CA LEU A 121 -8.82 16.06 -0.37
C LEU A 121 -10.01 15.79 0.55
N ASP A 122 -10.55 16.85 1.12
CA ASP A 122 -11.66 16.81 2.06
C ASP A 122 -12.92 17.26 1.35
N GLY A 123 -13.85 16.35 1.16
CA GLY A 123 -15.13 16.58 0.47
C GLY A 123 -16.25 16.87 1.46
N ALA A 124 -17.19 17.72 1.09
CA ALA A 124 -18.34 18.03 1.95
C ALA A 124 -19.12 16.75 2.34
N GLU A 125 -19.55 16.68 3.60
CA GLU A 125 -20.28 15.52 4.14
C GLU A 125 -21.66 15.30 3.48
N SER A 126 -22.31 16.37 2.98
CA SER A 126 -23.66 16.33 2.41
C SER A 126 -23.69 16.89 0.99
N GLY A 127 -24.65 16.41 0.18
CA GLY A 127 -24.87 16.90 -1.18
C GLY A 127 -24.67 15.85 -2.26
N THR A 128 -24.80 16.25 -3.52
CA THR A 128 -24.52 15.42 -4.68
C THR A 128 -23.01 15.18 -4.86
N PHE A 129 -22.60 14.17 -5.61
CA PHE A 129 -21.17 13.89 -5.90
C PHE A 129 -20.43 15.14 -6.41
N LYS A 130 -21.09 15.95 -7.27
CA LYS A 130 -20.53 17.16 -7.81
C LYS A 130 -20.33 18.23 -6.73
N GLU A 131 -21.29 18.40 -5.84
CA GLU A 131 -21.19 19.34 -4.72
C GLU A 131 -20.11 18.94 -3.72
N LYS A 132 -19.99 17.65 -3.42
CA LYS A 132 -18.99 17.11 -2.49
C LYS A 132 -17.55 17.27 -3.01
N TRP A 133 -17.29 16.87 -4.26
CA TRP A 133 -15.96 16.69 -4.78
C TRP A 133 -15.48 17.75 -5.78
N ILE A 134 -16.34 18.70 -6.19
CA ILE A 134 -15.96 19.72 -7.16
C ILE A 134 -16.21 21.13 -6.61
N THR A 135 -17.34 21.37 -5.95
CA THR A 135 -17.74 22.73 -5.53
C THR A 135 -17.22 23.08 -4.15
N ASN A 136 -17.23 22.12 -3.21
CA ASN A 136 -16.89 22.32 -1.80
C ASN A 136 -15.72 21.39 -1.38
N LEU A 137 -14.69 21.32 -2.21
CA LEU A 137 -13.50 20.52 -1.95
C LEU A 137 -12.44 21.39 -1.28
N ASP A 138 -12.06 21.02 -0.07
CA ASP A 138 -10.89 21.56 0.59
C ASP A 138 -9.67 20.66 0.36
N TYR A 139 -8.48 21.27 0.24
CA TYR A 139 -7.25 20.56 0.05
C TYR A 139 -6.18 21.01 1.03
N TYR A 140 -5.45 20.04 1.56
CA TYR A 140 -4.38 20.26 2.52
C TYR A 140 -3.12 19.53 2.07
N PHE A 141 -1.98 20.09 2.43
CA PHE A 141 -0.69 19.52 2.08
C PHE A 141 0.14 19.26 3.34
N THR A 142 0.58 18.04 3.53
CA THR A 142 1.37 17.62 4.69
C THR A 142 2.53 16.71 4.27
N LEU A 143 3.38 16.32 5.20
CA LEU A 143 4.43 15.34 5.01
C LEU A 143 4.14 14.12 5.88
N GLY A 144 4.32 12.94 5.32
CA GLY A 144 4.12 11.71 6.04
C GLY A 144 5.12 10.63 5.66
N GLY A 145 4.89 9.43 6.18
CA GLY A 145 5.78 8.32 5.93
C GLY A 145 5.13 6.96 6.14
N TYR A 146 5.88 5.94 5.77
CA TYR A 146 5.52 4.54 5.91
C TYR A 146 6.75 3.74 6.30
N PHE A 147 6.59 2.81 7.20
CA PHE A 147 7.59 1.76 7.43
C PHE A 147 6.91 0.39 7.54
N GLY A 148 7.60 -0.65 7.08
CA GLY A 148 7.02 -1.98 7.11
C GLY A 148 8.00 -3.05 6.69
N ILE A 149 7.56 -4.28 6.88
CA ILE A 149 8.24 -5.50 6.48
C ILE A 149 7.38 -6.26 5.48
N GLY A 150 7.99 -7.08 4.66
CA GLY A 150 7.25 -7.86 3.68
C GLY A 150 8.11 -8.91 3.01
N ALA A 151 7.50 -9.57 2.04
CA ALA A 151 8.18 -10.51 1.17
C ALA A 151 7.74 -10.32 -0.27
N ASP A 152 8.69 -10.38 -1.17
CA ASP A 152 8.48 -10.47 -2.61
C ASP A 152 8.67 -11.92 -3.05
N VAL A 153 7.73 -12.42 -3.86
CA VAL A 153 7.76 -13.78 -4.41
C VAL A 153 7.78 -13.71 -5.93
N LEU A 154 8.85 -14.19 -6.54
CA LEU A 154 8.96 -14.30 -7.98
C LEU A 154 8.13 -15.49 -8.46
N THR A 155 7.01 -15.23 -9.12
CA THR A 155 6.08 -16.26 -9.60
C THR A 155 6.45 -16.73 -11.01
N SER A 156 6.98 -15.83 -11.84
CA SER A 156 7.46 -16.08 -13.18
C SER A 156 8.66 -15.18 -13.47
N ASN A 157 9.31 -15.36 -14.60
CA ASN A 157 10.47 -14.52 -14.97
C ASN A 157 10.16 -13.01 -15.02
N GLN A 158 8.90 -12.64 -14.99
CA GLN A 158 8.46 -11.23 -15.15
C GLN A 158 7.52 -10.73 -14.04
N THR A 159 6.95 -11.63 -13.23
CA THR A 159 5.93 -11.26 -12.24
C THR A 159 6.40 -11.53 -10.82
N ILE A 160 6.29 -10.51 -9.98
CA ILE A 160 6.62 -10.55 -8.56
C ILE A 160 5.36 -10.22 -7.76
N LEU A 161 4.93 -11.14 -6.89
CA LEU A 161 3.88 -10.88 -5.92
C LEU A 161 4.51 -10.37 -4.62
N SER A 162 3.95 -9.31 -4.07
CA SER A 162 4.42 -8.69 -2.84
C SER A 162 3.32 -8.73 -1.77
N ILE A 163 3.69 -9.13 -0.57
CA ILE A 163 2.87 -8.94 0.62
C ILE A 163 3.67 -8.14 1.64
N ARG A 164 3.02 -7.16 2.28
CA ARG A 164 3.67 -6.25 3.24
C ARG A 164 2.73 -5.99 4.41
N VAL A 165 3.31 -5.86 5.57
CA VAL A 165 2.65 -5.34 6.77
C VAL A 165 3.45 -4.14 7.24
N GLY A 166 2.79 -3.08 7.60
CA GLY A 166 3.47 -1.86 8.01
C GLY A 166 2.57 -0.87 8.72
N TYR A 167 3.11 0.31 8.92
CA TYR A 167 2.47 1.39 9.63
C TYR A 167 2.62 2.68 8.84
N ASP A 168 1.50 3.36 8.62
CA ASP A 168 1.44 4.69 8.02
C ASP A 168 1.52 5.77 9.10
N ILE A 169 2.28 6.81 8.81
CA ILE A 169 2.36 8.04 9.58
C ILE A 169 1.78 9.13 8.68
N LEU A 170 0.54 9.51 8.95
CA LEU A 170 -0.27 10.41 8.12
C LEU A 170 -0.78 11.58 8.98
N PRO A 171 0.09 12.54 9.35
CA PRO A 171 -0.31 13.74 10.09
C PRO A 171 -1.09 14.68 9.18
N MET A 172 -2.07 15.38 9.77
CA MET A 172 -2.89 16.39 9.08
C MET A 172 -2.46 17.80 9.47
N LYS A 173 -2.79 18.77 8.65
CA LYS A 173 -2.59 20.19 8.96
C LYS A 173 -3.80 20.74 9.70
N GLY A 174 -3.88 20.47 11.00
CA GLY A 174 -5.06 20.81 11.82
C GLY A 174 -6.03 19.64 11.92
N GLN A 175 -7.16 19.86 12.56
CA GLN A 175 -8.23 18.86 12.63
C GLN A 175 -9.00 18.84 11.32
N ILE A 176 -8.99 17.68 10.65
CA ILE A 176 -9.81 17.37 9.50
C ILE A 176 -10.74 16.25 9.95
N ASP A 177 -12.05 16.45 9.83
CA ASP A 177 -13.07 15.49 10.30
C ASP A 177 -12.82 15.00 11.74
N GLY A 178 -12.46 15.93 12.64
CA GLY A 178 -12.24 15.64 14.06
C GLY A 178 -10.92 14.98 14.43
N SER A 179 -10.04 14.69 13.46
CA SER A 179 -8.72 14.08 13.72
C SER A 179 -7.58 14.92 13.16
N ASP A 180 -6.47 14.97 13.91
CA ASP A 180 -5.22 15.61 13.52
C ASP A 180 -4.22 14.62 12.88
N GLN A 181 -4.56 13.32 12.87
CA GLN A 181 -3.72 12.26 12.31
C GLN A 181 -4.55 11.03 11.95
N TYR A 182 -4.15 10.38 10.85
CA TYR A 182 -4.74 9.13 10.38
C TYR A 182 -3.69 8.00 10.33
N ASN A 183 -2.82 7.98 11.35
CA ASN A 183 -1.82 6.94 11.51
C ASN A 183 -2.48 5.58 11.73
N GLY A 184 -1.90 4.51 11.18
CA GLY A 184 -2.48 3.19 11.38
C GLY A 184 -1.69 2.05 10.74
N ALA A 185 -1.97 0.85 11.23
CA ALA A 185 -1.44 -0.38 10.66
C ALA A 185 -2.17 -0.74 9.38
N LEU A 186 -1.44 -1.34 8.43
CA LEU A 186 -2.01 -1.79 7.17
C LEU A 186 -1.31 -3.04 6.61
N VAL A 187 -2.07 -3.80 5.84
CA VAL A 187 -1.60 -4.90 5.02
C VAL A 187 -1.71 -4.49 3.56
N ARG A 188 -0.69 -4.81 2.78
CA ARG A 188 -0.55 -4.41 1.39
C ARG A 188 -0.29 -5.60 0.50
N PHE A 189 -1.02 -5.70 -0.58
CA PHE A 189 -0.86 -6.72 -1.61
C PHE A 189 -0.47 -6.05 -2.92
N GLY A 190 0.62 -6.49 -3.52
CA GLY A 190 1.11 -5.93 -4.78
C GLY A 190 1.41 -6.98 -5.83
N CYS A 191 1.12 -6.62 -7.07
CA CYS A 191 1.53 -7.36 -8.24
C CYS A 191 2.49 -6.46 -9.04
N ASN A 192 3.70 -6.93 -9.26
CA ASN A 192 4.75 -6.16 -9.91
C ASN A 192 5.24 -6.93 -11.14
N TRP A 193 5.64 -6.18 -12.17
CA TRP A 193 6.19 -6.74 -13.39
C TRP A 193 7.53 -6.09 -13.75
N LYS A 194 8.42 -6.90 -14.25
CA LYS A 194 9.73 -6.47 -14.71
C LYS A 194 9.57 -5.49 -15.88
N LYS A 195 10.38 -4.46 -15.85
CA LYS A 195 10.50 -3.53 -16.97
C LYS A 195 11.56 -4.02 -17.95
#